data_11a809f663a81f3454199228489ca3d8
#
_entry.id   11a809f663a81f3454199228489ca3d8
#
_cell.length_a   1.000
_cell.length_b   1.000
_cell.length_c   1.000
_cell.angle_alpha   90.00
_cell.angle_beta   90.00
_cell.angle_gamma   90.00
#
_symmetry.space_group_name_H-M   'P 1'
#
loop_
_entity.id
_entity.type
_entity.pdbx_description
1 polymer ?
#
loop_
_entity_poly.entity_id
_entity_poly.type
_entity_poly.pdbx_seq_one_letter_code
_entity_poly.pdbx_strand_id
1 'polypeptide(L)'
;LVKAGERVAICDQLEDPKLTKDIVKRGVTELITPGVSLNDEVLISKSNNFLCSVHFDKKYIGVSFLDISTGEFLVAEGKVDYVDKLLQSLSPNEVIYQKNKKREFEEDFGTSFYTYMLDDWAFTTDYTNDLLHKQFDTNSLKGFGISDLKEGVIAAGVALHYLNETQHHQTNHLLSISRIKEEKYVWMDRFTIRNLELYHSYNPNAVTLIDVIDKTLSPMGSRL
;
A
#
# COMPACT_ATOMS: atom_id res chain seq x y z
N LEU A 1 -11.08 5.02 -15.24
CA LEU A 1 -11.79 5.03 -13.96
C LEU A 1 -10.81 4.91 -12.79
N VAL A 2 -9.97 3.87 -12.71
CA VAL A 2 -9.02 3.68 -11.60
C VAL A 2 -8.05 4.88 -11.47
N LYS A 3 -7.50 5.40 -12.56
CA LYS A 3 -6.67 6.64 -12.55
C LYS A 3 -7.42 7.90 -12.07
N ALA A 4 -8.75 7.86 -12.04
CA ALA A 4 -9.57 8.93 -11.47
C ALA A 4 -9.95 8.68 -10.00
N GLY A 5 -9.36 7.66 -9.37
CA GLY A 5 -9.63 7.30 -7.99
C GLY A 5 -10.85 6.38 -7.78
N GLU A 6 -11.43 5.84 -8.83
CA GLU A 6 -12.63 4.99 -8.70
C GLU A 6 -12.24 3.51 -8.49
N ARG A 7 -13.03 2.81 -7.67
CA ARG A 7 -12.93 1.35 -7.52
C ARG A 7 -13.72 0.66 -8.65
N VAL A 8 -13.09 -0.28 -9.33
CA VAL A 8 -13.65 -0.95 -10.51
C VAL A 8 -13.74 -2.44 -10.26
N ALA A 9 -14.98 -2.98 -10.27
CA ALA A 9 -15.20 -4.42 -10.21
C ALA A 9 -15.25 -5.01 -11.62
N ILE A 10 -14.39 -5.99 -11.88
CA ILE A 10 -14.44 -6.81 -13.08
C ILE A 10 -15.36 -7.99 -12.81
N CYS A 11 -16.34 -8.18 -13.68
CA CYS A 11 -17.32 -9.26 -13.57
C CYS A 11 -17.27 -10.13 -14.81
N ASP A 12 -16.82 -11.38 -14.64
CA ASP A 12 -16.68 -12.35 -15.71
C ASP A 12 -17.66 -13.51 -15.58
N GLN A 13 -17.74 -14.29 -16.65
CA GLN A 13 -18.49 -15.56 -16.67
C GLN A 13 -17.70 -16.62 -15.92
N LEU A 14 -18.29 -17.23 -14.90
CA LEU A 14 -17.63 -18.26 -14.08
C LEU A 14 -17.76 -19.67 -14.69
N GLU A 15 -18.59 -19.82 -15.73
CA GLU A 15 -18.89 -21.10 -16.38
C GLU A 15 -18.75 -20.97 -17.90
N ASP A 16 -18.35 -22.06 -18.58
CA ASP A 16 -18.28 -22.09 -20.04
C ASP A 16 -19.71 -22.06 -20.62
N PRO A 17 -20.08 -21.07 -21.45
CA PRO A 17 -21.39 -20.96 -22.07
C PRO A 17 -21.79 -22.18 -22.91
N LYS A 18 -20.79 -22.95 -23.41
CA LYS A 18 -21.02 -24.13 -24.24
C LYS A 18 -21.44 -25.36 -23.43
N LEU A 19 -21.16 -25.34 -22.12
CA LEU A 19 -21.43 -26.47 -21.23
C LEU A 19 -22.72 -26.26 -20.41
N THR A 20 -23.29 -25.07 -20.41
CA THR A 20 -24.45 -24.69 -19.61
C THR A 20 -25.67 -24.50 -20.49
N LYS A 21 -26.81 -25.13 -20.12
CA LYS A 21 -28.09 -24.97 -20.81
C LYS A 21 -28.91 -23.77 -20.30
N ASP A 22 -28.54 -23.25 -19.16
CA ASP A 22 -29.17 -22.12 -18.47
C ASP A 22 -28.37 -20.83 -18.61
N ILE A 23 -28.82 -19.78 -17.93
CA ILE A 23 -28.10 -18.51 -17.85
C ILE A 23 -26.75 -18.75 -17.15
N VAL A 24 -25.66 -18.42 -17.84
CA VAL A 24 -24.28 -18.53 -17.32
C VAL A 24 -24.11 -17.70 -16.07
N LYS A 25 -23.61 -18.30 -15.00
CA LYS A 25 -23.29 -17.58 -13.76
C LYS A 25 -22.16 -16.58 -13.99
N ARG A 26 -22.36 -15.39 -13.46
CA ARG A 26 -21.35 -14.33 -13.44
C ARG A 26 -20.98 -13.98 -12.01
N GLY A 27 -19.76 -13.55 -11.81
CA GLY A 27 -19.27 -13.11 -10.51
C GLY A 27 -18.17 -12.09 -10.66
N VAL A 28 -17.93 -11.34 -9.59
CA VAL A 28 -16.78 -10.43 -9.51
C VAL A 28 -15.53 -11.30 -9.39
N THR A 29 -14.63 -11.18 -10.36
CA THR A 29 -13.37 -11.92 -10.43
C THR A 29 -12.21 -11.10 -9.89
N GLU A 30 -12.30 -9.78 -9.96
CA GLU A 30 -11.27 -8.87 -9.51
C GLU A 30 -11.88 -7.51 -9.13
N LEU A 31 -11.36 -6.90 -8.08
CA LEU A 31 -11.66 -5.53 -7.70
C LEU A 31 -10.41 -4.68 -7.79
N ILE A 32 -10.33 -3.84 -8.81
CA ILE A 32 -9.19 -2.96 -9.05
C ILE A 32 -9.41 -1.64 -8.33
N THR A 33 -8.43 -1.24 -7.53
CA THR A 33 -8.41 0.02 -6.81
C THR A 33 -7.11 0.79 -7.08
N PRO A 34 -7.00 2.07 -6.74
CA PRO A 34 -5.78 2.85 -6.99
C PRO A 34 -4.51 2.24 -6.38
N GLY A 35 -4.61 1.67 -5.17
CA GLY A 35 -3.48 1.06 -4.47
C GLY A 35 -3.26 -0.42 -4.83
N VAL A 36 -4.25 -1.07 -5.46
CA VAL A 36 -4.20 -2.49 -5.79
C VAL A 36 -4.48 -2.66 -7.28
N SER A 37 -3.46 -2.57 -8.09
CA SER A 37 -3.52 -2.78 -9.54
C SER A 37 -2.25 -3.47 -10.02
N LEU A 38 -2.42 -4.49 -10.85
CA LEU A 38 -1.34 -5.16 -11.58
C LEU A 38 -1.33 -4.75 -13.07
N ASN A 39 -2.25 -3.91 -13.50
CA ASN A 39 -2.37 -3.54 -14.90
C ASN A 39 -1.36 -2.44 -15.26
N ASP A 40 -0.45 -2.75 -16.20
CA ASP A 40 0.59 -1.85 -16.69
C ASP A 40 0.05 -0.52 -17.26
N GLU A 41 -1.19 -0.51 -17.75
CA GLU A 41 -1.82 0.72 -18.23
C GLU A 41 -2.21 1.69 -17.11
N VAL A 42 -2.39 1.17 -15.89
CA VAL A 42 -2.72 1.95 -14.69
C VAL A 42 -1.45 2.38 -13.96
N LEU A 43 -0.46 1.50 -13.90
CA LEU A 43 0.79 1.71 -13.20
C LEU A 43 1.68 2.74 -13.90
N ILE A 44 2.35 3.57 -13.10
CA ILE A 44 3.47 4.39 -13.56
C ILE A 44 4.73 3.53 -13.42
N SER A 45 5.29 3.10 -14.55
CA SER A 45 6.36 2.10 -14.57
C SER A 45 7.62 2.45 -13.76
N LYS A 46 7.85 3.74 -13.52
CA LYS A 46 9.03 4.26 -12.79
C LYS A 46 8.78 4.61 -11.33
N SER A 47 7.58 4.40 -10.80
CA SER A 47 7.23 4.68 -9.41
C SER A 47 6.50 3.51 -8.77
N ASN A 48 6.65 3.36 -7.46
CA ASN A 48 5.92 2.37 -6.70
C ASN A 48 4.43 2.71 -6.61
N ASN A 49 3.60 1.68 -6.57
CA ASN A 49 2.16 1.80 -6.38
C ASN A 49 1.77 1.30 -5.00
N PHE A 50 2.00 2.13 -3.99
CA PHE A 50 1.77 1.71 -2.61
C PHE A 50 0.30 1.74 -2.21
N LEU A 51 -0.16 0.58 -1.74
CA LEU A 51 -1.29 0.45 -0.82
C LEU A 51 -0.77 0.68 0.60
N CYS A 52 -1.32 1.63 1.32
CA CYS A 52 -0.97 1.88 2.71
C CYS A 52 -2.08 1.41 3.64
N SER A 53 -1.73 0.84 4.78
CA SER A 53 -2.67 0.58 5.88
C SER A 53 -2.19 1.29 7.13
N VAL A 54 -3.10 1.95 7.84
CA VAL A 54 -2.84 2.69 9.07
C VAL A 54 -3.68 2.13 10.20
N HIS A 55 -3.05 1.78 11.32
CA HIS A 55 -3.70 1.34 12.54
C HIS A 55 -3.42 2.31 13.69
N PHE A 56 -4.49 2.80 14.31
CA PHE A 56 -4.42 3.76 15.42
C PHE A 56 -4.53 3.06 16.76
N ASP A 57 -3.52 3.24 17.61
CA ASP A 57 -3.60 2.97 19.03
C ASP A 57 -3.33 4.25 19.83
N LYS A 58 -3.49 4.19 21.16
CA LYS A 58 -3.41 5.37 22.05
C LYS A 58 -2.05 6.06 22.05
N LYS A 59 -0.97 5.36 21.76
CA LYS A 59 0.40 5.85 21.92
C LYS A 59 1.18 5.90 20.61
N TYR A 60 0.98 4.91 19.78
CA TYR A 60 1.68 4.74 18.52
C TYR A 60 0.70 4.42 17.39
N ILE A 61 1.07 4.79 16.21
CA ILE A 61 0.35 4.46 14.98
C ILE A 61 1.21 3.48 14.21
N GLY A 62 0.61 2.36 13.84
CA GLY A 62 1.22 1.39 12.94
C GLY A 62 0.92 1.74 11.50
N VAL A 63 1.89 1.59 10.63
CA VAL A 63 1.72 1.84 9.20
C VAL A 63 2.43 0.78 8.38
N SER A 64 1.80 0.35 7.30
CA SER A 64 2.43 -0.52 6.31
C SER A 64 2.23 0.03 4.90
N PHE A 65 3.20 -0.24 4.03
CA PHE A 65 3.18 0.12 2.62
C PHE A 65 3.45 -1.15 1.81
N LEU A 66 2.54 -1.48 0.93
CA LEU A 66 2.61 -2.68 0.10
C LEU A 66 2.46 -2.31 -1.36
N ASP A 67 3.46 -2.61 -2.15
CA ASP A 67 3.37 -2.57 -3.62
C ASP A 67 3.23 -3.99 -4.15
N ILE A 68 2.01 -4.33 -4.58
CA ILE A 68 1.71 -5.67 -5.10
C ILE A 68 2.44 -5.95 -6.42
N SER A 69 2.82 -4.92 -7.18
CA SER A 69 3.48 -5.08 -8.48
C SER A 69 4.95 -5.47 -8.35
N THR A 70 5.61 -5.03 -7.28
CA THR A 70 7.03 -5.28 -7.01
C THR A 70 7.26 -6.31 -5.92
N GLY A 71 6.26 -6.53 -5.07
CA GLY A 71 6.38 -7.35 -3.88
C GLY A 71 7.07 -6.62 -2.71
N GLU A 72 7.30 -5.31 -2.84
CA GLU A 72 7.87 -4.52 -1.75
C GLU A 72 6.84 -4.34 -0.64
N PHE A 73 7.20 -4.78 0.57
CA PHE A 73 6.34 -4.70 1.73
C PHE A 73 7.11 -4.10 2.91
N LEU A 74 6.75 -2.87 3.25
CA LEU A 74 7.40 -2.08 4.29
C LEU A 74 6.47 -1.89 5.48
N VAL A 75 7.04 -1.82 6.68
CA VAL A 75 6.28 -1.60 7.91
C VAL A 75 7.03 -0.67 8.87
N ALA A 76 6.28 0.17 9.55
CA ALA A 76 6.79 1.05 10.60
C ALA A 76 5.75 1.24 11.71
N GLU A 77 6.23 1.76 12.83
CA GLU A 77 5.40 2.15 13.96
C GLU A 77 6.01 3.39 14.59
N GLY A 78 5.19 4.38 14.92
CA GLY A 78 5.68 5.61 15.51
C GLY A 78 4.59 6.57 15.95
N LYS A 79 4.98 7.79 16.28
CA LYS A 79 4.07 8.89 16.58
C LYS A 79 3.50 9.48 15.28
N VAL A 80 2.44 10.28 15.41
CA VAL A 80 1.77 10.98 14.29
C VAL A 80 2.77 11.65 13.35
N ASP A 81 3.70 12.47 13.87
CA ASP A 81 4.67 13.21 13.07
C ASP A 81 5.58 12.28 12.21
N TYR A 82 5.93 11.12 12.73
CA TYR A 82 6.73 10.14 12.01
C TYR A 82 5.94 9.47 10.90
N VAL A 83 4.71 9.05 11.21
CA VAL A 83 3.83 8.41 10.24
C VAL A 83 3.42 9.38 9.14
N ASP A 84 3.14 10.65 9.48
CA ASP A 84 2.86 11.70 8.49
C ASP A 84 4.02 11.88 7.51
N LYS A 85 5.26 11.93 8.01
CA LYS A 85 6.45 11.98 7.14
C LYS A 85 6.54 10.78 6.20
N LEU A 86 6.23 9.58 6.68
CA LEU A 86 6.21 8.38 5.84
C LEU A 86 5.14 8.46 4.76
N LEU A 87 3.92 8.87 5.12
CA LEU A 87 2.82 9.05 4.17
C LEU A 87 3.16 10.11 3.09
N GLN A 88 3.79 11.21 3.50
CA GLN A 88 4.22 12.25 2.56
C GLN A 88 5.36 11.80 1.65
N SER A 89 6.32 11.03 2.17
CA SER A 89 7.51 10.60 1.43
C SER A 89 7.21 9.47 0.46
N LEU A 90 6.45 8.46 0.89
CA LEU A 90 6.11 7.29 0.07
C LEU A 90 4.88 7.52 -0.80
N SER A 91 4.10 8.57 -0.51
CA SER A 91 2.95 9.04 -1.30
C SER A 91 2.04 7.90 -1.78
N PRO A 92 1.41 7.14 -0.87
CA PRO A 92 0.62 5.98 -1.24
C PRO A 92 -0.58 6.38 -2.11
N ASN A 93 -0.91 5.51 -3.05
CA ASN A 93 -2.03 5.71 -3.97
C ASN A 93 -3.39 5.41 -3.31
N GLU A 94 -3.38 4.65 -2.23
CA GLU A 94 -4.57 4.34 -1.45
C GLU A 94 -4.18 4.11 0.01
N VAL A 95 -5.01 4.60 0.94
CA VAL A 95 -4.79 4.44 2.38
C VAL A 95 -6.01 3.78 3.02
N ILE A 96 -5.76 2.72 3.76
CA ILE A 96 -6.78 1.96 4.49
C ILE A 96 -6.63 2.25 5.98
N TYR A 97 -7.76 2.45 6.66
CA TYR A 97 -7.80 2.61 8.10
C TYR A 97 -9.14 2.17 8.70
N GLN A 98 -9.23 2.14 10.03
CA GLN A 98 -10.41 1.74 10.78
C GLN A 98 -11.55 2.74 10.60
N LYS A 99 -12.76 2.24 10.35
CA LYS A 99 -13.96 3.03 10.10
C LYS A 99 -14.29 4.02 11.23
N ASN A 100 -14.07 3.61 12.49
CA ASN A 100 -14.28 4.45 13.66
C ASN A 100 -13.20 5.53 13.87
N LYS A 101 -12.10 5.52 13.07
CA LYS A 101 -10.96 6.42 13.14
C LYS A 101 -10.92 7.49 12.04
N LYS A 102 -12.03 7.64 11.29
CA LYS A 102 -12.08 8.60 10.19
C LYS A 102 -11.71 10.03 10.60
N ARG A 103 -12.30 10.50 11.70
CA ARG A 103 -12.06 11.87 12.18
C ARG A 103 -10.60 12.05 12.62
N GLU A 104 -10.04 11.10 13.36
CA GLU A 104 -8.67 11.11 13.83
C GLU A 104 -7.69 11.10 12.64
N PHE A 105 -7.96 10.28 11.61
CA PHE A 105 -7.16 10.25 10.39
C PHE A 105 -7.17 11.59 9.65
N GLU A 106 -8.36 12.21 9.48
CA GLU A 106 -8.50 13.49 8.78
C GLU A 106 -7.86 14.66 9.55
N GLU A 107 -7.91 14.62 10.89
CA GLU A 107 -7.27 15.62 11.75
C GLU A 107 -5.73 15.50 11.71
N ASP A 108 -5.17 14.28 11.72
CA ASP A 108 -3.73 14.02 11.78
C ASP A 108 -3.05 14.10 10.41
N PHE A 109 -3.67 13.59 9.35
CA PHE A 109 -3.05 13.40 8.02
C PHE A 109 -3.74 14.15 6.89
N GLY A 110 -4.87 14.79 7.17
CA GLY A 110 -5.64 15.57 6.18
C GLY A 110 -6.54 14.70 5.29
N THR A 111 -7.07 15.32 4.23
CA THR A 111 -8.09 14.73 3.34
C THR A 111 -7.60 14.53 1.91
N SER A 112 -6.30 14.67 1.66
CA SER A 112 -5.73 14.60 0.30
C SER A 112 -5.52 13.19 -0.23
N PHE A 113 -5.57 12.19 0.64
CA PHE A 113 -5.37 10.79 0.27
C PHE A 113 -6.66 10.17 -0.27
N TYR A 114 -6.51 9.24 -1.23
CA TYR A 114 -7.59 8.33 -1.56
C TYR A 114 -7.70 7.30 -0.43
N THR A 115 -8.86 7.24 0.22
CA THR A 115 -9.00 6.44 1.44
C THR A 115 -10.09 5.40 1.34
N TYR A 116 -9.89 4.27 2.03
CA TYR A 116 -10.89 3.24 2.23
C TYR A 116 -10.94 2.83 3.71
N MET A 117 -12.14 2.66 4.22
CA MET A 117 -12.37 2.32 5.63
C MET A 117 -12.81 0.88 5.77
N LEU A 118 -12.11 0.13 6.61
CA LEU A 118 -12.46 -1.24 6.98
C LEU A 118 -13.10 -1.29 8.37
N ASP A 119 -13.87 -2.34 8.61
CA ASP A 119 -14.45 -2.60 9.92
C ASP A 119 -13.37 -2.99 10.95
N ASP A 120 -13.59 -2.62 12.21
CA ASP A 120 -12.60 -2.73 13.28
C ASP A 120 -12.11 -4.16 13.54
N TRP A 121 -12.92 -5.18 13.23
CA TRP A 121 -12.54 -6.57 13.43
C TRP A 121 -11.32 -6.99 12.59
N ALA A 122 -11.12 -6.38 11.42
CA ALA A 122 -9.97 -6.65 10.57
C ALA A 122 -8.64 -6.21 11.21
N PHE A 123 -8.70 -5.29 12.18
CA PHE A 123 -7.54 -4.77 12.91
C PHE A 123 -7.27 -5.50 14.23
N THR A 124 -7.72 -6.73 14.37
CA THR A 124 -7.43 -7.52 15.56
C THR A 124 -6.07 -8.21 15.45
N THR A 125 -5.32 -8.19 16.57
CA THR A 125 -3.95 -8.72 16.62
C THR A 125 -3.86 -10.19 16.19
N ASP A 126 -4.76 -11.03 16.68
CA ASP A 126 -4.73 -12.47 16.39
C ASP A 126 -4.95 -12.72 14.90
N TYR A 127 -5.98 -12.10 14.34
CA TYR A 127 -6.32 -12.25 12.93
C TYR A 127 -5.19 -11.78 11.99
N THR A 128 -4.62 -10.63 12.27
CA THR A 128 -3.56 -10.05 11.44
C THR A 128 -2.24 -10.84 11.53
N ASN A 129 -1.90 -11.35 12.72
CA ASN A 129 -0.76 -12.24 12.89
C ASN A 129 -0.95 -13.56 12.10
N ASP A 130 -2.14 -14.17 12.18
CA ASP A 130 -2.43 -15.40 11.44
C ASP A 130 -2.28 -15.21 9.93
N LEU A 131 -2.75 -14.07 9.40
CA LEU A 131 -2.57 -13.74 7.99
C LEU A 131 -1.10 -13.62 7.59
N LEU A 132 -0.29 -12.93 8.39
CA LEU A 132 1.14 -12.76 8.13
C LEU A 132 1.90 -14.09 8.25
N HIS A 133 1.60 -14.91 9.27
CA HIS A 133 2.19 -16.22 9.43
C HIS A 133 1.88 -17.14 8.25
N LYS A 134 0.64 -17.10 7.77
CA LYS A 134 0.20 -17.86 6.59
C LYS A 134 0.88 -17.37 5.31
N GLN A 135 0.95 -16.03 5.12
CA GLN A 135 1.56 -15.44 3.91
C GLN A 135 3.04 -15.80 3.78
N PHE A 136 3.79 -15.73 4.88
CA PHE A 136 5.24 -15.95 4.89
C PHE A 136 5.65 -17.38 5.26
N ASP A 137 4.68 -18.29 5.41
CA ASP A 137 4.89 -19.70 5.83
C ASP A 137 5.85 -19.80 7.03
N THR A 138 5.56 -19.03 8.08
CA THR A 138 6.42 -18.91 9.25
C THR A 138 5.64 -18.97 10.57
N ASN A 139 6.28 -19.50 11.60
CA ASN A 139 5.74 -19.52 12.96
C ASN A 139 6.18 -18.28 13.79
N SER A 140 7.03 -17.41 13.23
CA SER A 140 7.53 -16.25 13.95
C SER A 140 7.98 -15.13 13.04
N LEU A 141 7.51 -13.92 13.31
CA LEU A 141 7.89 -12.69 12.61
C LEU A 141 9.26 -12.12 13.04
N LYS A 142 9.96 -12.78 14.00
CA LYS A 142 11.28 -12.35 14.48
C LYS A 142 12.32 -12.31 13.38
N GLY A 143 12.26 -13.24 12.43
CA GLY A 143 13.18 -13.30 11.29
C GLY A 143 13.13 -12.07 10.39
N PHE A 144 11.99 -11.38 10.34
CA PHE A 144 11.80 -10.14 9.58
C PHE A 144 12.14 -8.87 10.39
N GLY A 145 12.44 -9.00 11.70
CA GLY A 145 12.79 -7.86 12.55
C GLY A 145 11.63 -6.92 12.85
N ILE A 146 10.39 -7.42 12.84
CA ILE A 146 9.16 -6.65 13.03
C ILE A 146 8.35 -7.06 14.25
N SER A 147 8.77 -8.09 14.97
CA SER A 147 8.00 -8.69 16.10
C SER A 147 7.77 -7.73 17.29
N ASP A 148 8.52 -6.66 17.38
CA ASP A 148 8.38 -5.59 18.38
C ASP A 148 7.42 -4.47 17.97
N LEU A 149 7.04 -4.43 16.68
CA LEU A 149 6.13 -3.43 16.10
C LEU A 149 4.68 -3.91 16.18
N LYS A 150 4.06 -3.79 17.35
CA LYS A 150 2.69 -4.31 17.55
C LYS A 150 1.68 -3.71 16.58
N GLU A 151 1.65 -2.40 16.50
CA GLU A 151 0.68 -1.67 15.67
C GLU A 151 1.06 -1.76 14.19
N GLY A 152 2.35 -1.79 13.88
CA GLY A 152 2.86 -2.01 12.53
C GLY A 152 2.49 -3.39 11.97
N VAL A 153 2.57 -4.44 12.79
CA VAL A 153 2.16 -5.81 12.42
C VAL A 153 0.66 -5.88 12.13
N ILE A 154 -0.17 -5.21 12.93
CA ILE A 154 -1.61 -5.11 12.67
C ILE A 154 -1.85 -4.42 11.33
N ALA A 155 -1.23 -3.27 11.09
CA ALA A 155 -1.35 -2.57 9.81
C ALA A 155 -0.92 -3.45 8.62
N ALA A 156 0.18 -4.19 8.76
CA ALA A 156 0.64 -5.11 7.71
C ALA A 156 -0.36 -6.23 7.41
N GLY A 157 -0.92 -6.85 8.46
CA GLY A 157 -1.94 -7.89 8.29
C GLY A 157 -3.22 -7.37 7.63
N VAL A 158 -3.61 -6.13 7.93
CA VAL A 158 -4.76 -5.47 7.29
C VAL A 158 -4.52 -5.22 5.80
N ALA A 159 -3.31 -4.85 5.39
CA ALA A 159 -2.99 -4.72 3.97
C ALA A 159 -3.17 -6.04 3.23
N LEU A 160 -2.73 -7.18 3.81
CA LEU A 160 -2.97 -8.51 3.25
C LEU A 160 -4.46 -8.89 3.24
N HIS A 161 -5.21 -8.55 4.31
CA HIS A 161 -6.66 -8.76 4.34
C HIS A 161 -7.34 -8.06 3.16
N TYR A 162 -7.00 -6.80 2.91
CA TYR A 162 -7.57 -6.04 1.81
C TYR A 162 -7.24 -6.63 0.43
N LEU A 163 -6.03 -7.15 0.24
CA LEU A 163 -5.69 -7.88 -0.99
C LEU A 163 -6.60 -9.09 -1.19
N ASN A 164 -6.87 -9.86 -0.15
CA ASN A 164 -7.76 -11.01 -0.21
C ASN A 164 -9.21 -10.59 -0.54
N GLU A 165 -9.70 -9.48 0.04
CA GLU A 165 -11.03 -8.94 -0.26
C GLU A 165 -11.15 -8.44 -1.71
N THR A 166 -10.08 -7.89 -2.27
CA THR A 166 -10.01 -7.44 -3.65
C THR A 166 -9.73 -8.58 -4.64
N GLN A 167 -9.76 -9.83 -4.16
CA GLN A 167 -9.58 -11.06 -4.93
C GLN A 167 -8.21 -11.21 -5.61
N HIS A 168 -7.20 -10.53 -5.10
CA HIS A 168 -5.82 -10.73 -5.52
C HIS A 168 -5.21 -11.94 -4.79
N HIS A 169 -5.48 -13.15 -5.29
CA HIS A 169 -5.04 -14.39 -4.65
C HIS A 169 -3.61 -14.80 -5.04
N GLN A 170 -3.03 -14.18 -6.05
CA GLN A 170 -1.68 -14.49 -6.52
C GLN A 170 -0.64 -13.63 -5.77
N THR A 171 -0.50 -13.87 -4.47
CA THR A 171 0.42 -13.13 -3.58
C THR A 171 1.72 -13.89 -3.29
N ASN A 172 2.00 -14.96 -4.03
CA ASN A 172 3.18 -15.82 -3.81
C ASN A 172 4.52 -15.10 -3.99
N HIS A 173 4.55 -13.99 -4.71
CA HIS A 173 5.73 -13.14 -4.89
C HIS A 173 6.01 -12.22 -3.70
N LEU A 174 5.07 -12.07 -2.78
CA LEU A 174 5.26 -11.35 -1.52
C LEU A 174 6.02 -12.25 -0.54
N LEU A 175 7.35 -12.27 -0.65
CA LEU A 175 8.20 -13.21 0.08
C LEU A 175 8.74 -12.65 1.40
N SER A 176 8.70 -11.35 1.58
CA SER A 176 9.30 -10.70 2.74
C SER A 176 8.58 -9.40 3.12
N ILE A 177 8.74 -9.04 4.38
CA ILE A 177 8.34 -7.75 4.93
C ILE A 177 9.55 -7.12 5.62
N SER A 178 9.74 -5.82 5.43
CA SER A 178 10.90 -5.10 5.95
C SER A 178 10.49 -3.94 6.82
N ARG A 179 11.20 -3.76 7.95
CA ARG A 179 11.02 -2.60 8.81
C ARG A 179 11.67 -1.37 8.18
N ILE A 180 10.94 -0.26 8.12
CA ILE A 180 11.52 1.05 7.81
C ILE A 180 12.34 1.51 9.02
N LYS A 181 13.66 1.74 8.82
CA LYS A 181 14.58 2.22 9.86
C LYS A 181 14.86 3.69 9.62
N GLU A 182 14.44 4.53 10.56
CA GLU A 182 14.62 5.98 10.49
C GLU A 182 16.08 6.41 10.28
N GLU A 183 17.02 5.70 10.92
CA GLU A 183 18.46 5.99 10.88
C GLU A 183 19.11 5.82 9.49
N LYS A 184 18.45 5.16 8.55
CA LYS A 184 19.00 4.87 7.21
C LYS A 184 18.70 5.94 6.17
N TYR A 185 17.83 6.89 6.48
CA TYR A 185 17.31 7.84 5.51
C TYR A 185 17.53 9.28 5.93
N VAL A 186 17.79 10.15 4.96
CA VAL A 186 17.74 11.59 5.17
C VAL A 186 16.28 12.02 5.08
N TRP A 187 15.71 12.38 6.21
CA TRP A 187 14.33 12.85 6.28
C TRP A 187 14.24 14.30 5.83
N MET A 188 13.40 14.54 4.84
CA MET A 188 13.08 15.88 4.36
C MET A 188 11.56 16.05 4.37
N ASP A 189 11.07 17.21 4.76
CA ASP A 189 9.66 17.52 4.64
C ASP A 189 9.29 17.79 3.16
N ARG A 190 7.99 17.70 2.88
CA ARG A 190 7.45 17.90 1.52
C ARG A 190 7.81 19.26 0.95
N PHE A 191 7.87 20.30 1.79
CA PHE A 191 8.20 21.65 1.39
C PHE A 191 9.67 21.74 0.94
N THR A 192 10.57 21.12 1.68
CA THR A 192 11.99 21.03 1.32
C THR A 192 12.21 20.25 0.02
N ILE A 193 11.59 19.07 -0.12
CA ILE A 193 11.66 18.26 -1.35
C ILE A 193 11.20 19.07 -2.56
N ARG A 194 10.10 19.80 -2.41
CA ARG A 194 9.51 20.61 -3.46
C ARG A 194 10.37 21.83 -3.80
N ASN A 195 10.89 22.55 -2.79
CA ASN A 195 11.72 23.73 -3.03
C ASN A 195 13.08 23.40 -3.63
N LEU A 196 13.61 22.22 -3.32
CA LEU A 196 14.84 21.71 -3.94
C LEU A 196 14.61 21.08 -5.32
N GLU A 197 13.36 21.01 -5.76
CA GLU A 197 12.98 20.39 -7.05
C GLU A 197 13.61 19.01 -7.26
N LEU A 198 13.56 18.17 -6.20
CA LEU A 198 14.22 16.86 -6.24
C LEU A 198 13.53 15.91 -7.21
N TYR A 199 12.20 15.84 -7.16
CA TYR A 199 11.36 14.92 -7.96
C TYR A 199 10.38 15.64 -8.87
N HIS A 200 9.91 16.83 -8.49
CA HIS A 200 8.91 17.59 -9.23
C HIS A 200 9.26 19.08 -9.22
N SER A 201 9.00 19.76 -10.33
CA SER A 201 9.07 21.22 -10.45
C SER A 201 7.71 21.80 -10.79
N TYR A 202 7.49 23.07 -10.42
CA TYR A 202 6.33 23.85 -10.88
C TYR A 202 6.41 24.20 -12.37
N ASN A 203 7.60 24.24 -12.91
CA ASN A 203 7.80 24.50 -14.32
C ASN A 203 7.80 23.17 -15.09
N PRO A 204 6.82 22.92 -15.97
CA PRO A 204 6.74 21.67 -16.72
C PRO A 204 7.97 21.36 -17.60
N ASN A 205 8.77 22.38 -17.90
CA ASN A 205 9.98 22.25 -18.73
C ASN A 205 11.27 22.23 -17.88
N ALA A 206 11.17 22.24 -16.55
CA ALA A 206 12.35 22.16 -15.70
C ALA A 206 12.89 20.73 -15.64
N VAL A 207 14.17 20.63 -15.44
CA VAL A 207 14.89 19.37 -15.22
C VAL A 207 15.13 19.24 -13.72
N THR A 208 14.56 18.21 -13.10
CA THR A 208 14.70 17.96 -11.66
C THR A 208 16.03 17.27 -11.37
N LEU A 209 16.40 17.19 -10.09
CA LEU A 209 17.61 16.47 -9.68
C LEU A 209 17.54 15.00 -10.14
N ILE A 210 16.40 14.35 -9.94
CA ILE A 210 16.23 12.94 -10.33
C ILE A 210 16.39 12.75 -11.83
N ASP A 211 15.89 13.66 -12.66
CA ASP A 211 16.04 13.58 -14.13
C ASP A 211 17.50 13.63 -14.57
N VAL A 212 18.36 14.31 -13.79
CA VAL A 212 19.79 14.39 -14.07
C VAL A 212 20.54 13.14 -13.65
N ILE A 213 20.22 12.59 -12.50
CA ILE A 213 20.97 11.47 -11.90
C ILE A 213 20.42 10.10 -12.30
N ASP A 214 19.12 9.98 -12.61
CA ASP A 214 18.53 8.73 -13.10
C ASP A 214 19.04 8.42 -14.51
N LYS A 215 19.97 7.51 -14.61
CA LYS A 215 20.53 6.96 -15.85
C LYS A 215 20.10 5.52 -16.08
N THR A 216 19.13 5.04 -15.33
CA THR A 216 18.63 3.68 -15.44
C THR A 216 17.87 3.45 -16.75
N LEU A 217 18.00 2.26 -17.30
CA LEU A 217 17.33 1.87 -18.55
C LEU A 217 16.06 1.07 -18.31
N SER A 218 15.85 0.60 -17.09
CA SER A 218 14.70 -0.22 -16.74
C SER A 218 13.85 0.42 -15.65
N PRO A 219 12.53 0.20 -15.65
CA PRO A 219 11.65 0.65 -14.57
C PRO A 219 12.08 0.14 -13.19
N MET A 220 12.57 -1.09 -13.10
CA MET A 220 13.08 -1.67 -11.86
C MET A 220 14.31 -0.88 -11.34
N GLY A 221 15.25 -0.55 -12.20
CA GLY A 221 16.42 0.25 -11.81
C GLY A 221 16.04 1.66 -11.37
N SER A 222 15.00 2.26 -11.96
CA SER A 222 14.54 3.60 -11.60
C SER A 222 13.82 3.65 -10.24
N ARG A 223 13.30 2.51 -9.76
CA ARG A 223 12.64 2.39 -8.45
C ARG A 223 13.63 2.13 -7.30
N LEU A 224 14.84 1.65 -7.58
CA LEU A 224 15.91 1.40 -6.60
C LEU A 224 16.64 2.69 -6.23
#